data_ef2f0438d91c7043ee8fc0c5b25b142b
#
_entry.id   ef2f0438d91c7043ee8fc0c5b25b142b
#
_cell.length_a   1.000
_cell.length_b   1.000
_cell.length_c   1.000
_cell.angle_alpha   90.00
_cell.angle_beta   90.00
_cell.angle_gamma   90.00
#
_symmetry.space_group_name_H-M   'P 1'
#
loop_
_entity.id
_entity.type
_entity.pdbx_description
1 polymer ?
#
loop_
_entity_poly.entity_id
_entity_poly.type
_entity_poly.pdbx_seq_one_letter_code
_entity_poly.pdbx_strand_id
1 'polypeptide(L)'
;MKYLITGGCGFLGSNIASKILEQGNELVIFDSLYRFGSYQNLEWLKIQGEFQFIHGDIRNTNDVERMIKKHTPDVIYHLAGQVAMTTSIDDPRMDMEVNVGGSFNLLNAVRLFSPESVIIYSSTNKVYGDLEQFTYKETESRYECVEK
;
A
#
# COMPACT_ATOMS: atom_id res chain seq x y z
N MET A 1 -4.47 15.84 9.97
CA MET A 1 -5.04 15.05 8.86
C MET A 1 -5.14 13.60 9.32
N LYS A 2 -6.13 12.89 8.81
CA LYS A 2 -6.32 11.46 9.08
C LYS A 2 -5.83 10.65 7.89
N TYR A 3 -4.83 9.84 8.12
CA TYR A 3 -4.24 8.94 7.12
C TYR A 3 -4.72 7.51 7.33
N LEU A 4 -4.86 6.78 6.24
CA LEU A 4 -5.07 5.35 6.24
C LEU A 4 -4.03 4.68 5.34
N ILE A 5 -3.42 3.61 5.83
CA ILE A 5 -2.46 2.82 5.04
C ILE A 5 -2.97 1.39 4.95
N THR A 6 -3.28 0.90 3.75
CA THR A 6 -3.47 -0.53 3.51
C THR A 6 -2.12 -1.17 3.22
N GLY A 7 -1.84 -2.33 3.82
CA GLY A 7 -0.50 -2.92 3.80
C GLY A 7 0.49 -2.17 4.69
N GLY A 8 -0.02 -1.52 5.75
CA GLY A 8 0.77 -0.65 6.61
C GLY A 8 1.83 -1.36 7.47
N CYS A 9 1.75 -2.68 7.61
CA CYS A 9 2.76 -3.50 8.28
C CYS A 9 3.79 -4.09 7.32
N GLY A 10 3.71 -3.80 6.01
CA GLY A 10 4.75 -4.11 5.04
C GLY A 10 5.95 -3.16 5.16
N PHE A 11 7.01 -3.42 4.36
CA PHE A 11 8.24 -2.62 4.40
C PHE A 11 7.98 -1.13 4.11
N LEU A 12 7.35 -0.81 2.99
CA LEU A 12 7.07 0.59 2.62
C LEU A 12 6.03 1.20 3.56
N GLY A 13 4.97 0.44 3.88
CA GLY A 13 3.88 0.89 4.73
C GLY A 13 4.33 1.30 6.13
N SER A 14 5.17 0.49 6.77
CA SER A 14 5.68 0.78 8.11
C SER A 14 6.58 2.01 8.16
N ASN A 15 7.41 2.23 7.13
CA ASN A 15 8.25 3.42 7.05
C ASN A 15 7.43 4.71 6.83
N ILE A 16 6.40 4.66 5.97
CA ILE A 16 5.48 5.80 5.78
C ILE A 16 4.68 6.04 7.07
N ALA A 17 4.18 4.98 7.72
CA ALA A 17 3.45 5.06 8.97
C ALA A 17 4.27 5.79 10.06
N SER A 18 5.54 5.40 10.24
CA SER A 18 6.44 6.05 11.19
C SER A 18 6.57 7.56 10.91
N LYS A 19 6.73 7.95 9.66
CA LYS A 19 6.81 9.38 9.29
C LYS A 19 5.54 10.17 9.56
N ILE A 20 4.36 9.55 9.34
CA ILE A 20 3.07 10.16 9.65
C ILE A 20 2.91 10.37 11.16
N LEU A 21 3.33 9.38 11.97
CA LEU A 21 3.31 9.46 13.44
C LEU A 21 4.26 10.54 13.96
N GLU A 22 5.49 10.62 13.44
CA GLU A 22 6.44 11.67 13.78
C GLU A 22 5.88 13.09 13.56
N GLN A 23 5.00 13.26 12.57
CA GLN A 23 4.33 14.53 12.26
C GLN A 23 3.08 14.80 13.11
N GLY A 24 2.71 13.93 14.01
CA GLY A 24 1.56 14.08 14.91
C GLY A 24 0.20 13.96 14.22
N ASN A 25 0.13 13.26 13.08
CA ASN A 25 -1.13 13.04 12.38
C ASN A 25 -1.87 11.81 12.90
N GLU A 26 -3.19 11.77 12.70
CA GLU A 26 -3.99 10.57 12.95
C GLU A 26 -3.67 9.50 11.92
N LEU A 27 -3.46 8.26 12.38
CA LEU A 27 -3.13 7.14 11.51
C LEU A 27 -4.01 5.92 11.78
N VAL A 28 -4.51 5.34 10.71
CA VAL A 28 -5.16 4.03 10.68
C VAL A 28 -4.32 3.10 9.80
N ILE A 29 -3.99 1.93 10.31
CA ILE A 29 -3.29 0.88 9.58
C ILE A 29 -4.24 -0.29 9.36
N PHE A 30 -4.36 -0.73 8.11
CA PHE A 30 -5.10 -1.92 7.70
C PHE A 30 -4.14 -2.93 7.10
N ASP A 31 -4.04 -4.11 7.71
CA ASP A 31 -3.11 -5.15 7.26
C ASP A 31 -3.62 -6.54 7.66
N SER A 32 -3.36 -7.54 6.82
CA SER A 32 -3.69 -8.93 7.10
C SER A 32 -2.64 -9.68 7.91
N LEU A 33 -1.46 -9.09 8.09
CA LEU A 33 -0.27 -9.70 8.70
C LEU A 33 0.15 -11.02 8.03
N TYR A 34 -0.25 -11.22 6.77
CA TYR A 34 0.00 -12.46 6.03
C TYR A 34 1.50 -12.66 5.74
N ARG A 35 2.25 -11.57 5.48
CA ARG A 35 3.66 -11.67 5.12
C ARG A 35 4.53 -11.86 6.34
N PHE A 36 5.55 -12.70 6.17
CA PHE A 36 6.60 -12.83 7.18
C PHE A 36 7.22 -11.46 7.49
N GLY A 37 7.37 -11.13 8.77
CA GLY A 37 7.90 -9.84 9.22
C GLY A 37 6.85 -8.75 9.47
N SER A 38 5.61 -8.89 8.96
CA SER A 38 4.57 -7.87 9.18
C SER A 38 4.19 -7.68 10.64
N TYR A 39 4.17 -8.77 11.42
CA TYR A 39 3.91 -8.68 12.85
C TYR A 39 5.02 -7.94 13.59
N GLN A 40 6.28 -8.17 13.24
CA GLN A 40 7.42 -7.46 13.83
C GLN A 40 7.37 -5.95 13.50
N ASN A 41 6.97 -5.60 12.28
CA ASN A 41 6.76 -4.21 11.90
C ASN A 41 5.61 -3.56 12.69
N LEU A 42 4.53 -4.29 12.94
CA LEU A 42 3.43 -3.81 13.78
C LEU A 42 3.91 -3.50 15.21
N GLU A 43 4.67 -4.41 15.83
CA GLU A 43 5.22 -4.19 17.16
C GLU A 43 6.21 -3.02 17.19
N TRP A 44 7.02 -2.88 16.15
CA TRP A 44 7.91 -1.74 16.00
C TRP A 44 7.15 -0.41 15.88
N LEU A 45 6.06 -0.37 15.13
CA LEU A 45 5.22 0.83 14.98
C LEU A 45 4.56 1.26 16.29
N LYS A 46 4.15 0.32 17.14
CA LYS A 46 3.59 0.63 18.47
C LYS A 46 4.55 1.41 19.36
N ILE A 47 5.86 1.31 19.13
CA ILE A 47 6.87 2.06 19.86
C ILE A 47 7.05 3.47 19.27
N GLN A 48 6.67 3.67 17.99
CA GLN A 48 6.82 4.96 17.31
C GLN A 48 5.71 5.96 17.66
N GLY A 49 4.52 5.49 18.05
CA GLY A 49 3.41 6.35 18.40
C GLY A 49 2.07 5.63 18.45
N GLU A 50 1.02 6.39 18.74
CA GLU A 50 -0.35 5.86 18.82
C GLU A 50 -1.02 5.87 17.44
N PHE A 51 -1.64 4.75 17.07
CA PHE A 51 -2.41 4.60 15.86
C PHE A 51 -3.52 3.55 16.04
N GLN A 52 -4.47 3.53 15.13
CA GLN A 52 -5.49 2.48 15.10
C GLN A 52 -5.05 1.36 14.15
N PHE A 53 -4.96 0.14 14.67
CA PHE A 53 -4.70 -1.04 13.86
C PHE A 53 -5.99 -1.81 13.59
N ILE A 54 -6.22 -2.16 12.33
CA ILE A 54 -7.33 -2.99 11.88
C ILE A 54 -6.73 -4.21 11.18
N HIS A 55 -6.91 -5.36 11.81
CA HIS A 55 -6.62 -6.64 11.16
C HIS A 55 -7.72 -6.94 10.13
N GLY A 56 -7.34 -7.09 8.87
CA GLY A 56 -8.29 -7.38 7.79
C GLY A 56 -7.59 -7.68 6.47
N ASP A 57 -8.33 -8.25 5.54
CA ASP A 57 -7.84 -8.62 4.21
C ASP A 57 -8.46 -7.72 3.15
N ILE A 58 -7.64 -7.16 2.28
CA ILE A 58 -8.08 -6.27 1.20
C ILE A 58 -9.03 -6.97 0.20
N ARG A 59 -8.96 -8.30 0.12
CA ARG A 59 -9.86 -9.13 -0.70
C ARG A 59 -11.28 -9.20 -0.12
N ASN A 60 -11.42 -8.96 1.18
CA ASN A 60 -12.72 -9.00 1.86
C ASN A 60 -13.43 -7.65 1.74
N THR A 61 -14.43 -7.59 0.88
CA THR A 61 -15.24 -6.37 0.64
C THR A 61 -15.82 -5.79 1.92
N ASN A 62 -16.34 -6.63 2.83
CA ASN A 62 -16.97 -6.17 4.08
C ASN A 62 -15.96 -5.53 5.03
N ASP A 63 -14.73 -6.06 5.10
CA ASP A 63 -13.67 -5.48 5.93
C ASP A 63 -13.28 -4.09 5.41
N VAL A 64 -13.13 -3.98 4.09
CA VAL A 64 -12.75 -2.74 3.42
C VAL A 64 -13.85 -1.68 3.55
N GLU A 65 -15.10 -2.03 3.27
CA GLU A 65 -16.23 -1.10 3.41
C GLU A 65 -16.40 -0.61 4.85
N ARG A 66 -16.35 -1.52 5.82
CA ARG A 66 -16.44 -1.18 7.24
C ARG A 66 -15.33 -0.23 7.66
N MET A 67 -14.09 -0.48 7.21
CA MET A 67 -12.94 0.36 7.48
C MET A 67 -13.13 1.78 6.92
N ILE A 68 -13.43 1.92 5.63
CA ILE A 68 -13.60 3.23 4.97
C ILE A 68 -14.78 3.99 5.57
N LYS A 69 -15.94 3.34 5.76
CA LYS A 69 -17.13 3.94 6.33
C LYS A 69 -16.93 4.45 7.76
N LYS A 70 -16.15 3.70 8.56
CA LYS A 70 -15.88 4.07 9.96
C LYS A 70 -14.90 5.22 10.09
N HIS A 71 -13.86 5.24 9.27
CA HIS A 71 -12.73 6.14 9.48
C HIS A 71 -12.73 7.38 8.58
N THR A 72 -13.36 7.32 7.40
CA THR A 72 -13.42 8.43 6.43
C THR A 72 -12.12 9.23 6.37
N PRO A 73 -10.99 8.60 5.92
CA PRO A 73 -9.68 9.23 5.96
C PRO A 73 -9.56 10.37 4.94
N ASP A 74 -8.71 11.35 5.21
CA ASP A 74 -8.37 12.41 4.27
C ASP A 74 -7.47 11.87 3.14
N VAL A 75 -6.50 11.03 3.51
CA VAL A 75 -5.51 10.46 2.57
C VAL A 75 -5.36 8.97 2.81
N ILE A 76 -5.34 8.20 1.73
CA ILE A 76 -5.17 6.75 1.72
C ILE A 76 -3.91 6.39 0.95
N TYR A 77 -2.95 5.76 1.61
CA TYR A 77 -1.85 5.07 0.94
C TYR A 77 -2.24 3.61 0.69
N HIS A 78 -2.50 3.27 -0.57
CA HIS A 78 -2.83 1.90 -0.96
C HIS A 78 -1.56 1.14 -1.31
N LEU A 79 -1.04 0.40 -0.33
CA LEU A 79 0.21 -0.37 -0.42
C LEU A 79 -0.01 -1.88 -0.22
N ALA A 80 -1.24 -2.28 0.10
CA ALA A 80 -1.61 -3.70 0.16
C ALA A 80 -1.49 -4.30 -1.23
N GLY A 81 -0.59 -5.27 -1.41
CA GLY A 81 -0.36 -5.91 -2.68
C GLY A 81 0.46 -7.19 -2.54
N GLN A 82 0.27 -8.10 -3.49
CA GLN A 82 1.17 -9.23 -3.71
C GLN A 82 2.30 -8.76 -4.63
N VAL A 83 3.55 -8.83 -4.17
CA VAL A 83 4.71 -8.22 -4.85
C VAL A 83 5.82 -9.20 -5.22
N ALA A 84 5.78 -10.43 -4.69
CA ALA A 84 6.81 -11.43 -4.96
C ALA A 84 6.51 -12.15 -6.28
N MET A 85 7.40 -11.99 -7.26
CA MET A 85 7.25 -12.57 -8.60
C MET A 85 7.17 -14.11 -8.58
N THR A 86 7.94 -14.76 -7.71
CA THR A 86 7.87 -16.21 -7.52
C THR A 86 6.48 -16.67 -7.08
N THR A 87 5.90 -15.99 -6.09
CA THR A 87 4.52 -16.30 -5.63
C THR A 87 3.49 -16.04 -6.72
N SER A 88 3.66 -14.99 -7.53
CA SER A 88 2.75 -14.68 -8.64
C SER A 88 2.76 -15.77 -9.73
N ILE A 89 3.89 -16.42 -9.95
CA ILE A 89 4.02 -17.55 -10.88
C ILE A 89 3.35 -18.81 -10.28
N ASP A 90 3.57 -19.07 -9.00
CA ASP A 90 3.05 -20.24 -8.32
C ASP A 90 1.53 -20.14 -8.05
N ASP A 91 1.05 -18.95 -7.72
CA ASP A 91 -0.37 -18.67 -7.44
C ASP A 91 -0.83 -17.35 -8.10
N PRO A 92 -1.05 -17.35 -9.42
CA PRO A 92 -1.51 -16.17 -10.15
C PRO A 92 -2.92 -15.73 -9.74
N ARG A 93 -3.72 -16.63 -9.18
CA ARG A 93 -5.05 -16.31 -8.69
C ARG A 93 -4.97 -15.40 -7.47
N MET A 94 -4.11 -15.71 -6.51
CA MET A 94 -3.88 -14.85 -5.35
C MET A 94 -3.39 -13.46 -5.77
N ASP A 95 -2.52 -13.40 -6.76
CA ASP A 95 -2.04 -12.14 -7.32
C ASP A 95 -3.17 -11.27 -7.86
N MET A 96 -4.06 -11.87 -8.66
CA MET A 96 -5.25 -11.19 -9.19
C MET A 96 -6.23 -10.76 -8.07
N GLU A 97 -6.51 -11.64 -7.12
CA GLU A 97 -7.46 -11.36 -6.03
C GLU A 97 -6.96 -10.20 -5.13
N VAL A 98 -5.68 -10.16 -4.82
CA VAL A 98 -5.09 -9.10 -3.99
C VAL A 98 -4.93 -7.80 -4.78
N ASN A 99 -4.26 -7.83 -5.92
CA ASN A 99 -3.85 -6.61 -6.63
C ASN A 99 -5.01 -5.99 -7.44
N VAL A 100 -5.84 -6.79 -8.08
CA VAL A 100 -6.99 -6.30 -8.86
C VAL A 100 -8.23 -6.23 -8.00
N GLY A 101 -8.63 -7.34 -7.41
CA GLY A 101 -9.84 -7.43 -6.57
C GLY A 101 -9.77 -6.52 -5.34
N GLY A 102 -8.66 -6.55 -4.62
CA GLY A 102 -8.43 -5.71 -3.44
C GLY A 102 -8.43 -4.22 -3.76
N SER A 103 -7.76 -3.82 -4.85
CA SER A 103 -7.79 -2.42 -5.31
C SER A 103 -9.19 -1.99 -5.70
N PHE A 104 -9.93 -2.84 -6.41
CA PHE A 104 -11.34 -2.57 -6.76
C PHE A 104 -12.21 -2.39 -5.50
N ASN A 105 -12.07 -3.27 -4.51
CA ASN A 105 -12.81 -3.18 -3.25
C ASN A 105 -12.56 -1.82 -2.56
N LEU A 106 -11.28 -1.41 -2.47
CA LEU A 106 -10.92 -0.13 -1.86
C LEU A 106 -11.52 1.05 -2.63
N LEU A 107 -11.31 1.11 -3.95
CA LEU A 107 -11.80 2.21 -4.78
C LEU A 107 -13.32 2.32 -4.74
N ASN A 108 -14.04 1.20 -4.78
CA ASN A 108 -15.48 1.18 -4.66
C ASN A 108 -15.97 1.64 -3.27
N ALA A 109 -15.32 1.19 -2.19
CA ALA A 109 -15.65 1.64 -0.85
C ALA A 109 -15.42 3.15 -0.67
N VAL A 110 -14.30 3.67 -1.18
CA VAL A 110 -14.01 5.12 -1.15
C VAL A 110 -15.07 5.89 -1.93
N ARG A 111 -15.38 5.47 -3.14
CA ARG A 111 -16.44 6.09 -3.97
C ARG A 111 -17.78 6.18 -3.23
N LEU A 112 -18.13 5.16 -2.44
CA LEU A 112 -19.41 5.07 -1.76
C LEU A 112 -19.44 5.82 -0.41
N PHE A 113 -18.34 5.81 0.35
CA PHE A 113 -18.36 6.20 1.76
C PHE A 113 -17.39 7.33 2.12
N SER A 114 -16.42 7.65 1.26
CA SER A 114 -15.44 8.72 1.50
C SER A 114 -14.92 9.34 0.20
N PRO A 115 -15.83 9.87 -0.66
CA PRO A 115 -15.47 10.30 -2.02
C PRO A 115 -14.46 11.45 -2.08
N GLU A 116 -14.27 12.18 -0.98
CA GLU A 116 -13.31 13.27 -0.88
C GLU A 116 -11.88 12.80 -0.50
N SER A 117 -11.72 11.51 -0.17
CA SER A 117 -10.40 10.96 0.17
C SER A 117 -9.46 10.98 -1.03
N VAL A 118 -8.23 11.46 -0.80
CA VAL A 118 -7.16 11.34 -1.78
C VAL A 118 -6.54 9.95 -1.69
N ILE A 119 -6.42 9.25 -2.82
CA ILE A 119 -5.79 7.92 -2.89
C ILE A 119 -4.43 8.04 -3.56
N ILE A 120 -3.40 7.57 -2.87
CA ILE A 120 -2.04 7.40 -3.39
C ILE A 120 -1.82 5.90 -3.59
N TYR A 121 -1.77 5.48 -4.86
CA TYR A 121 -1.61 4.09 -5.25
C TYR A 121 -0.16 3.77 -5.60
N SER A 122 0.39 2.72 -4.99
CA SER A 122 1.72 2.22 -5.32
C SER A 122 1.65 1.31 -6.55
N SER A 123 2.21 1.77 -7.66
CA SER A 123 2.33 1.00 -8.90
C SER A 123 3.70 0.29 -8.96
N THR A 124 4.07 -0.19 -10.13
CA THR A 124 5.31 -0.95 -10.36
C THR A 124 6.09 -0.38 -11.55
N ASN A 125 7.43 -0.44 -11.46
CA ASN A 125 8.31 -0.11 -12.58
C ASN A 125 8.22 -1.14 -13.73
N LYS A 126 7.67 -2.32 -13.49
CA LYS A 126 7.51 -3.38 -14.50
C LYS A 126 6.57 -3.01 -15.65
N VAL A 127 5.75 -1.96 -15.48
CA VAL A 127 4.92 -1.42 -16.57
C VAL A 127 5.74 -0.89 -17.75
N TYR A 128 7.00 -0.58 -17.54
CA TYR A 128 7.91 -0.09 -18.59
C TYR A 128 8.60 -1.21 -19.38
N GLY A 129 8.47 -2.47 -18.94
CA GLY A 129 9.20 -3.62 -19.51
C GLY A 129 10.69 -3.59 -19.18
N ASP A 130 11.47 -4.34 -19.94
CA ASP A 130 12.89 -4.50 -19.67
C ASP A 130 13.76 -3.33 -20.17
N LEU A 131 13.23 -2.55 -21.13
CA LEU A 131 13.87 -1.34 -21.69
C LEU A 131 15.29 -1.59 -22.27
N GLU A 132 15.60 -2.82 -22.67
CA GLU A 132 16.91 -3.24 -23.18
C GLU A 132 17.34 -2.49 -24.46
N GLN A 133 16.35 -1.95 -25.19
CA GLN A 133 16.57 -1.18 -26.41
C GLN A 133 17.13 0.24 -26.17
N PHE A 134 17.15 0.70 -24.92
CA PHE A 134 17.60 2.04 -24.58
C PHE A 134 19.00 2.03 -23.94
N THR A 135 19.80 3.03 -24.29
CA THR A 135 21.09 3.28 -23.67
C THR A 135 20.94 4.31 -22.55
N TYR A 136 21.57 4.04 -21.41
CA TYR A 136 21.52 4.91 -20.25
C TYR A 136 22.90 5.45 -19.92
N LYS A 137 22.98 6.71 -19.56
CA LYS A 137 24.16 7.33 -18.95
C LYS A 137 23.93 7.62 -17.50
N GLU A 138 24.93 7.42 -16.68
CA GLU A 138 24.92 7.82 -15.27
C GLU A 138 25.20 9.33 -15.18
N THR A 139 24.41 9.99 -14.34
CA THR A 139 24.60 11.40 -13.94
C THR A 139 24.83 11.45 -12.44
N GLU A 140 25.09 12.63 -11.89
CA GLU A 140 25.37 12.80 -10.47
C GLU A 140 24.24 12.28 -9.55
N SER A 141 22.98 12.31 -10.00
CA SER A 141 21.80 11.98 -9.17
C SER A 141 20.92 10.86 -9.72
N ARG A 142 21.08 10.46 -10.98
CA ARG A 142 20.22 9.45 -11.63
C ARG A 142 20.79 8.90 -12.93
N TYR A 143 20.17 7.86 -13.44
CA TYR A 143 20.35 7.40 -14.82
C TYR A 143 19.38 8.16 -15.75
N GLU A 144 19.91 8.62 -16.90
CA GLU A 144 19.14 9.29 -17.95
C GLU A 144 19.21 8.50 -19.26
N CYS A 145 18.05 8.34 -19.92
CA CYS A 145 18.01 7.75 -21.24
C CYS A 145 18.72 8.67 -22.27
N VAL A 146 19.60 8.09 -23.09
CA VAL A 146 20.36 8.84 -24.11
C VAL A 146 19.50 9.15 -25.33
N GLU A 147 18.63 8.22 -25.69
CA GLU A 147 17.66 8.35 -26.77
C GLU A 147 16.46 9.19 -26.25
N LYS A 148 15.98 10.11 -27.10
CA LYS A 148 14.81 10.92 -26.84
C LYS A 148 13.67 10.52 -27.74
#